data_93a4a9136a5c275b996895ad5338de26
#
_entry.id   93a4a9136a5c275b996895ad5338de26
#
_cell.length_a   1.000
_cell.length_b   1.000
_cell.length_c   1.000
_cell.angle_alpha   90.00
_cell.angle_beta   90.00
_cell.angle_gamma   90.00
#
_symmetry.space_group_name_H-M   'P 1'
#
loop_
_entity.id
_entity.type
_entity.pdbx_description
1 polymer ?
#
loop_
_entity_poly.entity_id
_entity_poly.type
_entity_poly.pdbx_seq_one_letter_code
_entity_poly.pdbx_strand_id
1 'polypeptide(L)'
;MNTQNKKPTASIKPISMKPELQIQFLSDLDVKKIHEATLMVLETTGVRFPSEKALKIFAEAGANVDFKEQRVKIPTKLLMDTIARAPRTYTMASTRGRRELDMVLNGEKTYLANAGTGMATIDINTRERRQSVKQDVADMARICDYLPSCSYYWPMVSAHDVPTALMPLHEVEASFLNTEKHVHIIS
;
A
#
# COMPACT_ATOMS: atom_id res chain seq x y z
N MET A 1 7.26 30.14 26.87
CA MET A 1 6.38 30.78 25.89
C MET A 1 5.74 29.65 25.05
N ASN A 2 4.44 29.48 25.26
CA ASN A 2 3.67 28.37 24.72
C ASN A 2 3.25 28.72 23.28
N THR A 3 4.05 28.35 22.28
CA THR A 3 3.61 28.42 20.89
C THR A 3 2.70 27.20 20.63
N GLN A 4 1.42 27.43 20.91
CA GLN A 4 0.38 26.51 20.41
C GLN A 4 0.51 26.43 18.89
N ASN A 5 1.03 25.30 18.39
CA ASN A 5 1.01 24.93 16.99
C ASN A 5 -0.46 24.81 16.56
N LYS A 6 -1.05 25.91 16.08
CA LYS A 6 -2.35 25.87 15.43
C LYS A 6 -2.23 24.95 14.23
N LYS A 7 -2.85 23.77 14.32
CA LYS A 7 -3.05 22.89 13.15
C LYS A 7 -3.74 23.69 12.06
N PRO A 8 -3.33 23.52 10.80
CA PRO A 8 -4.09 24.06 9.68
C PRO A 8 -5.51 23.50 9.72
N THR A 9 -6.48 24.39 9.63
CA THR A 9 -7.88 24.18 10.01
C THR A 9 -8.73 23.44 8.97
N ALA A 10 -8.15 22.95 7.86
CA ALA A 10 -8.88 22.09 6.92
C ALA A 10 -7.89 21.32 6.04
N SER A 11 -7.93 19.99 6.11
CA SER A 11 -7.30 19.16 5.08
C SER A 11 -7.99 19.43 3.74
N ILE A 12 -7.21 19.69 2.71
CA ILE A 12 -7.74 19.93 1.36
C ILE A 12 -8.17 18.58 0.78
N LYS A 13 -9.41 18.51 0.29
CA LYS A 13 -9.94 17.29 -0.33
C LYS A 13 -9.04 16.85 -1.49
N PRO A 14 -8.59 15.59 -1.53
CA PRO A 14 -7.76 15.08 -2.60
C PRO A 14 -8.44 15.15 -3.97
N ILE A 15 -7.66 15.46 -5.00
CA ILE A 15 -8.09 15.36 -6.38
C ILE A 15 -8.03 13.89 -6.79
N SER A 16 -9.10 13.37 -7.36
CA SER A 16 -9.11 12.09 -8.05
C SER A 16 -9.26 12.33 -9.55
N MET A 17 -8.59 11.51 -10.35
CA MET A 17 -8.64 11.60 -11.81
C MET A 17 -9.37 10.40 -12.40
N LYS A 18 -10.15 10.65 -13.48
CA LYS A 18 -10.56 9.57 -14.38
C LYS A 18 -9.48 9.43 -15.44
N PRO A 19 -8.88 8.25 -15.62
CA PRO A 19 -7.92 8.06 -16.68
C PRO A 19 -8.64 8.09 -18.04
N GLU A 20 -8.36 9.10 -18.84
CA GLU A 20 -8.85 9.20 -20.23
C GLU A 20 -7.89 8.52 -21.20
N LEU A 21 -6.62 8.41 -20.83
CA LEU A 21 -5.58 7.76 -21.61
C LEU A 21 -5.27 6.39 -21.03
N GLN A 22 -5.43 5.35 -21.86
CA GLN A 22 -4.98 3.99 -21.55
C GLN A 22 -3.88 3.60 -22.54
N ILE A 23 -2.75 3.16 -22.01
CA ILE A 23 -1.67 2.58 -22.80
C ILE A 23 -1.77 1.06 -22.67
N GLN A 24 -2.07 0.39 -23.78
CA GLN A 24 -2.21 -1.06 -23.83
C GLN A 24 -1.07 -1.64 -24.68
N PHE A 25 -0.20 -2.45 -24.07
CA PHE A 25 0.89 -3.13 -24.76
C PHE A 25 0.54 -4.56 -25.15
N LEU A 26 -0.36 -5.19 -24.43
CA LEU A 26 -0.80 -6.56 -24.66
C LEU A 26 -2.23 -6.58 -25.22
N SER A 27 -2.48 -7.42 -26.18
CA SER A 27 -3.85 -7.70 -26.63
C SER A 27 -4.61 -8.48 -25.55
N ASP A 28 -5.94 -8.43 -25.59
CA ASP A 28 -6.79 -9.22 -24.69
C ASP A 28 -6.49 -10.74 -24.83
N LEU A 29 -6.11 -11.19 -26.03
CA LEU A 29 -5.70 -12.56 -26.29
C LEU A 29 -4.39 -12.89 -25.55
N ASP A 30 -3.43 -11.97 -25.52
CA ASP A 30 -2.17 -12.20 -24.81
C ASP A 30 -2.37 -12.22 -23.29
N VAL A 31 -3.20 -11.31 -22.76
CA VAL A 31 -3.61 -11.32 -21.34
C VAL A 31 -4.28 -12.67 -21.00
N LYS A 32 -5.18 -13.16 -21.87
CA LYS A 32 -5.84 -14.45 -21.67
C LYS A 32 -4.85 -15.61 -21.66
N LYS A 33 -3.89 -15.64 -22.59
CA LYS A 33 -2.82 -16.68 -22.61
C LYS A 33 -1.99 -16.69 -21.35
N ILE A 34 -1.62 -15.50 -20.85
CA ILE A 34 -0.86 -15.37 -19.59
C ILE A 34 -1.69 -15.89 -18.42
N HIS A 35 -2.97 -15.55 -18.38
CA HIS A 35 -3.88 -16.04 -17.35
C HIS A 35 -4.01 -17.57 -17.38
N GLU A 36 -4.25 -18.16 -18.55
CA GLU A 36 -4.34 -19.62 -18.72
C GLU A 36 -3.04 -20.33 -18.30
N ALA A 37 -1.88 -19.78 -18.67
CA ALA A 37 -0.59 -20.31 -18.24
C ALA A 37 -0.41 -20.21 -16.71
N THR A 38 -0.87 -19.12 -16.08
CA THR A 38 -0.85 -18.95 -14.62
C THR A 38 -1.71 -20.00 -13.92
N LEU A 39 -2.92 -20.24 -14.42
CA LEU A 39 -3.81 -21.28 -13.90
C LEU A 39 -3.15 -22.67 -14.01
N MET A 40 -2.54 -22.99 -15.17
CA MET A 40 -1.83 -24.24 -15.38
C MET A 40 -0.68 -24.42 -14.39
N VAL A 41 0.15 -23.39 -14.16
CA VAL A 41 1.26 -23.46 -13.20
C VAL A 41 0.75 -23.68 -11.78
N LEU A 42 -0.30 -22.98 -11.36
CA LEU A 42 -0.88 -23.15 -10.03
C LEU A 42 -1.48 -24.54 -9.82
N GLU A 43 -2.09 -25.14 -10.85
CA GLU A 43 -2.72 -26.44 -10.76
C GLU A 43 -1.74 -27.61 -10.90
N THR A 44 -0.74 -27.49 -11.77
CA THR A 44 0.18 -28.62 -12.09
C THR A 44 1.47 -28.57 -11.30
N THR A 45 2.15 -27.42 -11.25
CA THR A 45 3.41 -27.21 -10.53
C THR A 45 3.16 -26.86 -9.07
N GLY A 46 2.21 -25.97 -8.82
CA GLY A 46 1.86 -25.49 -7.49
C GLY A 46 2.89 -24.50 -6.91
N VAL A 47 2.62 -24.06 -5.70
CA VAL A 47 3.42 -23.07 -4.97
C VAL A 47 3.88 -23.64 -3.62
N ARG A 48 5.09 -23.32 -3.19
CA ARG A 48 5.59 -23.71 -1.88
C ARG A 48 5.14 -22.71 -0.83
N PHE A 49 4.51 -23.22 0.24
CA PHE A 49 4.09 -22.44 1.41
C PHE A 49 4.75 -22.98 2.68
N PRO A 50 5.82 -22.36 3.19
CA PRO A 50 6.53 -22.83 4.40
C PRO A 50 5.78 -22.44 5.69
N SER A 51 4.49 -22.72 5.74
CA SER A 51 3.61 -22.44 6.88
C SER A 51 2.59 -23.56 7.05
N GLU A 52 2.70 -24.31 8.13
CA GLU A 52 1.77 -25.41 8.42
C GLU A 52 0.31 -24.92 8.52
N LYS A 53 0.10 -23.71 9.09
CA LYS A 53 -1.22 -23.08 9.16
C LYS A 53 -1.79 -22.82 7.76
N ALA A 54 -0.98 -22.29 6.84
CA ALA A 54 -1.43 -22.05 5.47
C ALA A 54 -1.76 -23.36 4.74
N LEU A 55 -0.91 -24.39 4.89
CA LEU A 55 -1.15 -25.71 4.28
C LEU A 55 -2.48 -26.32 4.73
N LYS A 56 -2.81 -26.22 6.04
CA LYS A 56 -4.10 -26.69 6.57
C LYS A 56 -5.29 -25.94 5.95
N ILE A 57 -5.20 -24.61 5.85
CA ILE A 57 -6.25 -23.78 5.23
C ILE A 57 -6.46 -24.18 3.77
N PHE A 58 -5.38 -24.40 3.00
CA PHE A 58 -5.49 -24.84 1.62
C PHE A 58 -6.09 -26.24 1.48
N ALA A 59 -5.71 -27.18 2.36
CA ALA A 59 -6.26 -28.51 2.36
C ALA A 59 -7.77 -28.52 2.70
N GLU A 60 -8.17 -27.77 3.69
CA GLU A 60 -9.58 -27.59 4.09
C GLU A 60 -10.42 -26.94 2.97
N ALA A 61 -9.81 -26.03 2.21
CA ALA A 61 -10.44 -25.41 1.03
C ALA A 61 -10.56 -26.34 -0.18
N GLY A 62 -9.91 -27.51 -0.16
CA GLY A 62 -9.96 -28.48 -1.26
C GLY A 62 -8.81 -28.39 -2.27
N ALA A 63 -7.71 -27.72 -1.92
CA ALA A 63 -6.49 -27.77 -2.70
C ALA A 63 -5.72 -29.08 -2.46
N ASN A 64 -4.90 -29.49 -3.43
CA ASN A 64 -4.02 -30.65 -3.29
C ASN A 64 -2.73 -30.22 -2.57
N VAL A 65 -2.53 -30.69 -1.34
CA VAL A 65 -1.43 -30.27 -0.46
C VAL A 65 -0.48 -31.41 -0.17
N ASP A 66 0.78 -31.21 -0.52
CA ASP A 66 1.90 -32.03 -0.05
C ASP A 66 2.53 -31.36 1.19
N PHE A 67 2.22 -31.89 2.36
CA PHE A 67 2.72 -31.38 3.63
C PHE A 67 4.23 -31.57 3.81
N LYS A 68 4.82 -32.61 3.20
CA LYS A 68 6.24 -32.91 3.30
C LYS A 68 7.06 -31.91 2.49
N GLU A 69 6.66 -31.71 1.23
CA GLU A 69 7.30 -30.75 0.32
C GLU A 69 6.80 -29.31 0.55
N GLN A 70 5.83 -29.12 1.45
CA GLN A 70 5.17 -27.82 1.70
C GLN A 70 4.61 -27.19 0.42
N ARG A 71 4.12 -28.02 -0.50
CA ARG A 71 3.65 -27.61 -1.81
C ARG A 71 2.13 -27.72 -1.93
N VAL A 72 1.53 -26.68 -2.48
CA VAL A 72 0.09 -26.61 -2.71
C VAL A 72 -0.16 -26.49 -4.20
N LYS A 73 -0.95 -27.39 -4.75
CA LYS A 73 -1.51 -27.30 -6.10
C LYS A 73 -2.96 -26.88 -5.99
N ILE A 74 -3.29 -25.76 -6.63
CA ILE A 74 -4.59 -25.12 -6.50
C ILE A 74 -5.42 -25.41 -7.74
N PRO A 75 -6.52 -26.20 -7.64
CA PRO A 75 -7.40 -26.45 -8.78
C PRO A 75 -7.96 -25.13 -9.33
N THR A 76 -7.98 -25.01 -10.66
CA THR A 76 -8.46 -23.81 -11.36
C THR A 76 -9.84 -23.39 -10.88
N LYS A 77 -10.78 -24.34 -10.70
CA LYS A 77 -12.13 -24.03 -10.21
C LYS A 77 -12.10 -23.41 -8.82
N LEU A 78 -11.34 -23.97 -7.87
CA LEU A 78 -11.21 -23.45 -6.52
C LEU A 78 -10.66 -22.02 -6.52
N LEU A 79 -9.63 -21.77 -7.33
CA LEU A 79 -9.03 -20.44 -7.46
C LEU A 79 -10.05 -19.42 -7.98
N MET A 80 -10.74 -19.74 -9.09
CA MET A 80 -11.68 -18.81 -9.72
C MET A 80 -12.90 -18.53 -8.83
N ASP A 81 -13.44 -19.56 -8.16
CA ASP A 81 -14.55 -19.39 -7.21
C ASP A 81 -14.14 -18.54 -6.02
N THR A 82 -12.89 -18.64 -5.57
CA THR A 82 -12.36 -17.84 -4.45
C THR A 82 -12.15 -16.39 -4.86
N ILE A 83 -11.57 -16.13 -6.02
CA ILE A 83 -11.40 -14.77 -6.56
C ILE A 83 -12.76 -14.09 -6.78
N ALA A 84 -13.76 -14.83 -7.25
CA ALA A 84 -15.10 -14.29 -7.47
C ALA A 84 -15.80 -13.79 -6.18
N ARG A 85 -15.38 -14.30 -5.00
CA ARG A 85 -15.88 -13.85 -3.69
C ARG A 85 -15.17 -12.59 -3.18
N ALA A 86 -14.02 -12.23 -3.73
CA ALA A 86 -13.31 -11.03 -3.31
C ALA A 86 -14.14 -9.78 -3.62
N PRO A 87 -14.25 -8.83 -2.69
CA PRO A 87 -14.99 -7.60 -2.93
C PRO A 87 -14.29 -6.79 -4.04
N ARG A 88 -15.09 -6.28 -4.98
CA ARG A 88 -14.60 -5.43 -6.08
C ARG A 88 -14.41 -3.99 -5.68
N THR A 89 -14.91 -3.63 -4.53
CA THR A 89 -14.84 -2.28 -3.99
C THR A 89 -14.42 -2.34 -2.54
N TYR A 90 -13.47 -1.51 -2.15
CA TYR A 90 -13.14 -1.30 -0.76
C TYR A 90 -12.75 0.16 -0.52
N THR A 91 -12.82 0.59 0.74
CA THR A 91 -12.49 1.95 1.14
C THR A 91 -11.21 1.97 1.95
N MET A 92 -10.26 2.78 1.51
CA MET A 92 -9.09 3.14 2.31
C MET A 92 -9.48 4.38 3.12
N ALA A 93 -9.74 4.16 4.41
CA ALA A 93 -10.25 5.21 5.29
C ALA A 93 -9.16 6.20 5.69
N SER A 94 -9.55 7.44 5.91
CA SER A 94 -8.72 8.48 6.50
C SER A 94 -8.35 8.16 7.95
N THR A 95 -7.24 8.73 8.44
CA THR A 95 -6.71 8.39 9.78
C THR A 95 -7.60 8.84 10.95
N ARG A 96 -8.45 9.85 10.74
CA ARG A 96 -9.30 10.44 11.80
C ARG A 96 -10.79 10.36 11.52
N GLY A 97 -11.20 9.42 10.66
CA GLY A 97 -12.61 9.22 10.34
C GLY A 97 -13.24 10.36 9.52
N ARG A 98 -12.43 11.16 8.83
CA ARG A 98 -12.89 12.20 7.91
C ARG A 98 -13.28 11.57 6.58
N ARG A 99 -14.53 11.17 6.49
CA ARG A 99 -15.07 10.43 5.33
C ARG A 99 -14.88 11.14 3.98
N GLU A 100 -14.76 12.46 3.98
CA GLU A 100 -14.47 13.24 2.76
C GLU A 100 -13.06 13.02 2.22
N LEU A 101 -12.16 12.45 3.02
CA LEU A 101 -10.79 12.08 2.66
C LEU A 101 -10.64 10.59 2.33
N ASP A 102 -11.71 9.80 2.50
CA ASP A 102 -11.69 8.38 2.18
C ASP A 102 -11.54 8.16 0.68
N MET A 103 -10.79 7.12 0.33
CA MET A 103 -10.60 6.69 -1.05
C MET A 103 -11.40 5.42 -1.31
N VAL A 104 -12.33 5.48 -2.25
CA VAL A 104 -13.09 4.31 -2.70
C VAL A 104 -12.40 3.70 -3.90
N LEU A 105 -11.86 2.50 -3.72
CA LEU A 105 -11.17 1.74 -4.76
C LEU A 105 -12.15 0.80 -5.43
N ASN A 106 -12.71 1.24 -6.56
CA ASN A 106 -13.69 0.52 -7.37
C ASN A 106 -13.34 0.51 -8.87
N GLY A 107 -12.14 0.99 -9.22
CA GLY A 107 -11.68 1.08 -10.61
C GLY A 107 -12.15 2.31 -11.39
N GLU A 108 -12.99 3.18 -10.81
CA GLU A 108 -13.50 4.37 -11.51
C GLU A 108 -12.57 5.58 -11.42
N LYS A 109 -11.68 5.60 -10.44
CA LYS A 109 -10.83 6.74 -10.13
C LYS A 109 -9.41 6.33 -9.89
N THR A 110 -8.47 7.19 -10.27
CA THR A 110 -7.07 7.09 -9.91
C THR A 110 -6.76 8.06 -8.79
N TYR A 111 -6.12 7.56 -7.74
CA TYR A 111 -5.62 8.34 -6.62
C TYR A 111 -4.12 8.44 -6.71
N LEU A 112 -3.57 9.61 -6.43
CA LEU A 112 -2.14 9.87 -6.48
C LEU A 112 -1.57 9.89 -5.07
N ALA A 113 -0.34 9.42 -4.93
CA ALA A 113 0.42 9.48 -3.70
C ALA A 113 1.84 9.96 -3.96
N ASN A 114 2.54 10.28 -2.90
CA ASN A 114 3.98 10.41 -2.94
C ASN A 114 4.63 9.02 -3.11
N ALA A 115 5.89 8.99 -3.52
CA ALA A 115 6.69 7.76 -3.54
C ALA A 115 7.25 7.45 -2.15
N GLY A 116 7.47 6.19 -1.85
CA GLY A 116 8.15 5.72 -0.64
C GLY A 116 9.64 5.42 -0.86
N THR A 117 10.32 5.01 0.21
CA THR A 117 11.68 4.44 0.19
C THR A 117 12.81 5.35 -0.28
N GLY A 118 12.79 6.62 0.09
CA GLY A 118 13.94 7.50 -0.04
C GLY A 118 15.06 7.11 0.92
N MET A 119 16.30 7.00 0.43
CA MET A 119 17.47 6.60 1.24
C MET A 119 18.11 7.77 2.00
N ALA A 120 17.74 8.98 1.70
CA ALA A 120 18.33 10.18 2.29
C ALA A 120 17.45 11.40 2.00
N THR A 121 17.68 12.46 2.74
CA THR A 121 17.07 13.77 2.56
C THR A 121 18.11 14.76 2.02
N ILE A 122 17.67 15.63 1.12
CA ILE A 122 18.44 16.81 0.73
C ILE A 122 17.91 17.98 1.54
N ASP A 123 18.72 18.57 2.39
CA ASP A 123 18.34 19.74 3.17
C ASP A 123 18.00 20.91 2.24
N ILE A 124 16.82 21.51 2.44
CA ILE A 124 16.32 22.57 1.55
C ILE A 124 17.14 23.84 1.60
N ASN A 125 17.79 24.14 2.73
CA ASN A 125 18.55 25.36 2.94
C ASN A 125 20.02 25.20 2.51
N THR A 126 20.68 24.12 2.94
CA THR A 126 22.10 23.88 2.67
C THR A 126 22.34 23.15 1.35
N ARG A 127 21.33 22.47 0.81
CA ARG A 127 21.42 21.59 -0.36
C ARG A 127 22.32 20.35 -0.15
N GLU A 128 22.72 20.09 1.08
CA GLU A 128 23.50 18.92 1.44
C GLU A 128 22.64 17.68 1.57
N ARG A 129 23.17 16.56 1.13
CA ARG A 129 22.57 15.25 1.32
C ARG A 129 22.91 14.76 2.73
N ARG A 130 21.90 14.44 3.51
CA ARG A 130 22.03 13.89 4.86
C ARG A 130 21.12 12.70 5.09
N GLN A 131 21.36 11.96 6.16
CA GLN A 131 20.38 10.99 6.64
C GLN A 131 19.09 11.72 7.07
N SER A 132 17.98 11.07 6.81
CA SER A 132 16.66 11.54 7.24
C SER A 132 16.46 11.30 8.73
N VAL A 133 15.65 12.16 9.33
CA VAL A 133 15.29 12.11 10.75
C VAL A 133 13.76 12.04 10.89
N LYS A 134 13.25 11.73 12.08
CA LYS A 134 11.82 11.66 12.37
C LYS A 134 11.07 12.94 11.98
N GLN A 135 11.73 14.09 12.10
CA GLN A 135 11.15 15.37 11.70
C GLN A 135 10.88 15.44 10.20
N ASP A 136 11.76 14.84 9.36
CA ASP A 136 11.53 14.80 7.90
C ASP A 136 10.28 13.99 7.55
N VAL A 137 10.03 12.87 8.26
CA VAL A 137 8.80 12.07 8.11
C VAL A 137 7.57 12.93 8.43
N ALA A 138 7.62 13.68 9.52
CA ALA A 138 6.53 14.58 9.95
C ALA A 138 6.30 15.72 8.96
N ASP A 139 7.35 16.33 8.45
CA ASP A 139 7.27 17.45 7.48
C ASP A 139 6.69 16.99 6.16
N MET A 140 7.11 15.83 5.65
CA MET A 140 6.55 15.24 4.43
C MET A 140 5.08 14.86 4.60
N ALA A 141 4.69 14.34 5.77
CA ALA A 141 3.29 14.06 6.07
C ALA A 141 2.43 15.34 6.01
N ARG A 142 2.92 16.45 6.58
CA ARG A 142 2.24 17.76 6.53
C ARG A 142 2.14 18.30 5.10
N ILE A 143 3.21 18.17 4.31
CA ILE A 143 3.19 18.58 2.88
C ILE A 143 2.15 17.77 2.13
N CYS A 144 2.15 16.45 2.27
CA CYS A 144 1.16 15.59 1.62
C CYS A 144 -0.28 15.86 2.10
N ASP A 145 -0.45 16.19 3.38
CA ASP A 145 -1.76 16.58 3.92
C ASP A 145 -2.29 17.87 3.28
N TYR A 146 -1.42 18.85 3.06
CA TYR A 146 -1.75 20.13 2.44
C TYR A 146 -2.01 20.02 0.93
N LEU A 147 -1.32 19.15 0.22
CA LEU A 147 -1.42 19.07 -1.25
C LEU A 147 -2.66 18.28 -1.70
N PRO A 148 -3.58 18.90 -2.48
CA PRO A 148 -4.77 18.20 -2.97
C PRO A 148 -4.43 17.08 -3.96
N SER A 149 -3.29 17.15 -4.63
CA SER A 149 -2.78 16.11 -5.53
C SER A 149 -2.29 14.86 -4.80
N CYS A 150 -2.05 14.91 -3.50
CA CYS A 150 -1.68 13.77 -2.70
C CYS A 150 -2.92 13.19 -2.02
N SER A 151 -3.37 12.01 -2.42
CA SER A 151 -4.58 11.39 -1.88
C SER A 151 -4.32 10.62 -0.59
N TYR A 152 -3.14 10.05 -0.43
CA TYR A 152 -2.70 9.38 0.78
C TYR A 152 -1.19 9.58 0.99
N TYR A 153 -0.74 9.39 2.20
CA TYR A 153 0.66 9.54 2.57
C TYR A 153 1.35 8.19 2.71
N TRP A 154 2.51 8.09 2.11
CA TRP A 154 3.45 6.98 2.30
C TRP A 154 4.75 7.57 2.87
N PRO A 155 5.25 7.13 4.05
CA PRO A 155 6.53 7.61 4.57
C PRO A 155 7.64 7.46 3.54
N MET A 156 8.21 8.60 3.12
CA MET A 156 9.19 8.64 2.03
C MET A 156 10.59 8.28 2.51
N VAL A 157 10.87 8.53 3.77
CA VAL A 157 12.19 8.38 4.39
C VAL A 157 12.04 7.78 5.78
N SER A 158 13.13 7.23 6.30
CA SER A 158 13.16 6.61 7.63
C SER A 158 13.72 7.53 8.69
N ALA A 159 13.30 7.32 9.94
CA ALA A 159 13.71 8.09 11.12
C ALA A 159 15.05 7.54 11.67
N HIS A 160 16.19 7.91 11.09
CA HIS A 160 17.49 7.39 11.49
C HIS A 160 18.03 7.99 12.81
N ASP A 161 17.37 8.97 13.38
CA ASP A 161 17.69 9.61 14.67
C ASP A 161 17.10 8.87 15.87
N VAL A 162 16.45 7.71 15.66
CA VAL A 162 15.87 6.88 16.70
C VAL A 162 16.47 5.47 16.66
N PRO A 163 16.34 4.66 17.75
CA PRO A 163 16.84 3.29 17.74
C PRO A 163 16.20 2.46 16.60
N THR A 164 17.01 1.74 15.83
CA THR A 164 16.58 1.01 14.63
C THR A 164 15.38 0.08 14.88
N ALA A 165 15.36 -0.61 16.03
CA ALA A 165 14.24 -1.50 16.38
C ALA A 165 12.91 -0.77 16.61
N LEU A 166 12.94 0.54 16.89
CA LEU A 166 11.75 1.37 17.14
C LEU A 166 11.43 2.29 15.96
N MET A 167 12.29 2.33 14.95
CA MET A 167 12.17 3.22 13.79
C MET A 167 10.77 3.16 13.14
N PRO A 168 10.19 1.98 12.85
CA PRO A 168 8.86 1.90 12.26
C PRO A 168 7.76 2.51 13.15
N LEU A 169 7.86 2.37 14.46
CA LEU A 169 6.90 2.96 15.40
C LEU A 169 6.96 4.49 15.40
N HIS A 170 8.17 5.05 15.33
CA HIS A 170 8.35 6.50 15.24
C HIS A 170 7.88 7.07 13.91
N GLU A 171 8.03 6.31 12.81
CA GLU A 171 7.50 6.69 11.49
C GLU A 171 5.96 6.67 11.48
N VAL A 172 5.35 5.65 12.08
CA VAL A 172 3.90 5.57 12.27
C VAL A 172 3.40 6.76 13.08
N GLU A 173 3.99 7.02 14.24
CA GLU A 173 3.62 8.14 15.10
C GLU A 173 3.73 9.49 14.36
N ALA A 174 4.87 9.75 13.71
CA ALA A 174 5.08 10.98 12.97
C ALA A 174 4.05 11.14 11.84
N SER A 175 3.70 10.06 11.15
CA SER A 175 2.70 10.07 10.09
C SER A 175 1.31 10.40 10.64
N PHE A 176 0.82 9.64 11.60
CA PHE A 176 -0.54 9.80 12.13
C PHE A 176 -0.76 11.12 12.88
N LEU A 177 0.29 11.71 13.44
CA LEU A 177 0.19 13.02 14.09
C LEU A 177 0.13 14.18 13.09
N ASN A 178 0.59 14.01 11.85
CA ASN A 178 0.81 15.08 10.89
C ASN A 178 -0.01 15.00 9.61
N THR A 179 -0.85 13.98 9.41
CA THR A 179 -1.83 13.95 8.33
C THR A 179 -3.16 13.36 8.80
N GLU A 180 -4.25 13.79 8.20
CA GLU A 180 -5.59 13.21 8.37
C GLU A 180 -5.97 12.29 7.20
N LYS A 181 -5.18 12.28 6.13
CA LYS A 181 -5.35 11.37 5.00
C LYS A 181 -4.99 9.94 5.39
N HIS A 182 -5.32 8.99 4.51
CA HIS A 182 -4.89 7.60 4.70
C HIS A 182 -3.36 7.52 4.75
N VAL A 183 -2.84 6.72 5.66
CA VAL A 183 -1.39 6.46 5.80
C VAL A 183 -1.11 5.02 5.39
N HIS A 184 -0.28 4.85 4.37
CA HIS A 184 0.23 3.55 3.94
C HIS A 184 1.57 3.30 4.62
N ILE A 185 1.69 2.18 5.34
CA ILE A 185 2.91 1.82 6.05
C ILE A 185 3.39 0.46 5.55
N ILE A 186 4.69 0.37 5.31
CA ILE A 186 5.39 -0.90 5.06
C ILE A 186 6.27 -1.17 6.28
N SER A 187 6.08 -2.29 6.91
CA SER A 187 6.89 -2.77 8.04
C SER A 187 7.75 -3.95 7.59
#